data_21d8e7e2b0f9f0b9451149fbd6191876
#
_entry.id   21d8e7e2b0f9f0b9451149fbd6191876
#
_cell.length_a   1.000
_cell.length_b   1.000
_cell.length_c   1.000
_cell.angle_alpha   90.00
_cell.angle_beta   90.00
_cell.angle_gamma   90.00
#
_symmetry.space_group_name_H-M   'P 1'
#
loop_
_entity.id
_entity.type
_entity.pdbx_description
1 polymer ?
#
loop_
_entity_poly.entity_id
_entity_poly.type
_entity_poly.pdbx_seq_one_letter_code
_entity_poly.pdbx_strand_id
1 'polypeptide(L)'
;MSFNEYCVRRLAAPAAIDAGSDIRGLVVDRARRLFGHRLAGVIAIGSWARGRAAAESDIDVLIVVDPDVLLRRDLYRTWDQEPLAFEGRVIDAHFAHLLAPGAQPGAVWCEAALDGIVWHDRQGAIAARLVDVRHAIAEGRLVRGFVHGQPYWKGAA
;
A
#
# COMPACT_ATOMS: atom_id res chain seq x y z
N MET A 1 -3.15 17.58 -12.92
CA MET A 1 -4.25 17.60 -11.94
C MET A 1 -3.88 18.59 -10.85
N SER A 2 -4.73 19.58 -10.59
CA SER A 2 -4.53 20.50 -9.49
C SER A 2 -4.87 19.82 -8.16
N PHE A 3 -4.34 20.34 -7.05
CA PHE A 3 -4.70 19.88 -5.70
C PHE A 3 -6.22 19.91 -5.46
N ASN A 4 -6.88 20.91 -6.03
CA ASN A 4 -8.33 21.08 -5.93
C ASN A 4 -9.10 19.97 -6.68
N GLU A 5 -8.65 19.56 -7.86
CA GLU A 5 -9.25 18.45 -8.62
C GLU A 5 -9.04 17.11 -7.92
N TYR A 6 -7.91 16.93 -7.27
CA TYR A 6 -7.64 15.74 -6.45
C TYR A 6 -8.60 15.65 -5.26
N CYS A 7 -8.78 16.77 -4.53
CA CYS A 7 -9.73 16.84 -3.41
C CYS A 7 -11.18 16.63 -3.86
N VAL A 8 -11.60 17.23 -4.99
CA VAL A 8 -12.97 17.06 -5.52
C VAL A 8 -13.23 15.62 -5.95
N ARG A 9 -12.24 14.94 -6.54
CA ARG A 9 -12.38 13.52 -6.90
C ARG A 9 -12.50 12.60 -5.69
N ARG A 10 -11.79 12.90 -4.60
CA ARG A 10 -11.94 12.17 -3.33
C ARG A 10 -13.31 12.36 -2.67
N LEU A 11 -13.98 13.47 -2.97
CA LEU A 11 -15.33 13.76 -2.47
C LEU A 11 -16.43 13.14 -3.35
N ALA A 12 -16.09 12.64 -4.55
CA ALA A 12 -17.05 11.88 -5.36
C ALA A 12 -17.42 10.60 -4.62
N ALA A 13 -18.72 10.37 -4.44
CA ALA A 13 -19.20 9.17 -3.75
C ALA A 13 -18.68 7.91 -4.46
N PRO A 14 -17.98 7.01 -3.78
CA PRO A 14 -17.51 5.78 -4.38
C PRO A 14 -18.69 4.89 -4.78
N ALA A 15 -18.48 4.04 -5.80
CA ALA A 15 -19.48 3.08 -6.21
C ALA A 15 -19.93 2.22 -5.02
N ALA A 16 -21.24 2.05 -4.84
CA ALA A 16 -21.79 1.22 -3.79
C ALA A 16 -21.31 -0.23 -3.97
N ILE A 17 -20.77 -0.79 -2.90
CA ILE A 17 -20.26 -2.16 -2.85
C ILE A 17 -21.35 -3.05 -2.25
N ASP A 18 -21.57 -4.21 -2.88
CA ASP A 18 -22.50 -5.21 -2.36
C ASP A 18 -22.17 -5.60 -0.92
N ALA A 19 -23.21 -5.66 -0.07
CA ALA A 19 -23.12 -6.00 1.35
C ALA A 19 -22.71 -7.48 1.57
N GLY A 20 -21.52 -7.84 1.22
CA GLY A 20 -20.96 -9.20 1.33
C GLY A 20 -19.57 -9.30 0.75
N SER A 21 -19.09 -8.21 0.14
CA SER A 21 -17.74 -8.16 -0.41
C SER A 21 -16.73 -7.89 0.71
N ASP A 22 -15.80 -8.81 0.86
CA ASP A 22 -14.62 -8.63 1.72
C ASP A 22 -13.70 -7.55 1.11
N ILE A 23 -13.25 -6.62 1.93
CA ILE A 23 -12.31 -5.55 1.53
C ILE A 23 -11.07 -6.13 0.81
N ARG A 24 -10.54 -7.22 1.32
CA ARG A 24 -9.41 -7.95 0.71
C ARG A 24 -9.73 -8.35 -0.72
N GLY A 25 -10.87 -9.00 -0.94
CA GLY A 25 -11.30 -9.45 -2.27
C GLY A 25 -11.44 -8.29 -3.25
N LEU A 26 -12.05 -7.20 -2.82
CA LEU A 26 -12.23 -6.00 -3.65
C LEU A 26 -10.90 -5.43 -4.15
N VAL A 27 -9.96 -5.24 -3.26
CA VAL A 27 -8.66 -4.63 -3.59
C VAL A 27 -7.82 -5.59 -4.42
N VAL A 28 -7.75 -6.85 -4.03
CA VAL A 28 -6.97 -7.86 -4.76
C VAL A 28 -7.52 -8.06 -6.17
N ASP A 29 -8.83 -8.13 -6.35
CA ASP A 29 -9.45 -8.28 -7.66
C ASP A 29 -9.20 -7.08 -8.56
N ARG A 30 -9.27 -5.86 -8.02
CA ARG A 30 -8.92 -4.65 -8.76
C ARG A 30 -7.44 -4.68 -9.18
N ALA A 31 -6.55 -5.01 -8.28
CA ALA A 31 -5.12 -5.09 -8.57
C ALA A 31 -4.81 -6.17 -9.62
N ARG A 32 -5.46 -7.31 -9.55
CA ARG A 32 -5.33 -8.37 -10.56
C ARG A 32 -5.81 -7.94 -11.94
N ARG A 33 -6.90 -7.20 -12.02
CA ARG A 33 -7.40 -6.68 -13.31
C ARG A 33 -6.42 -5.68 -13.94
N LEU A 34 -5.75 -4.87 -13.12
CA LEU A 34 -4.80 -3.87 -13.62
C LEU A 34 -3.46 -4.46 -14.02
N PHE A 35 -2.93 -5.42 -13.25
CA PHE A 35 -1.55 -5.88 -13.39
C PHE A 35 -1.42 -7.33 -13.85
N GLY A 36 -2.45 -8.15 -13.73
CA GLY A 36 -2.41 -9.55 -14.11
C GLY A 36 -1.27 -10.31 -13.39
N HIS A 37 -0.46 -11.01 -14.16
CA HIS A 37 0.67 -11.77 -13.65
C HIS A 37 1.81 -10.92 -13.06
N ARG A 38 1.82 -9.63 -13.34
CA ARG A 38 2.81 -8.68 -12.80
C ARG A 38 2.48 -8.20 -11.39
N LEU A 39 1.32 -8.56 -10.87
CA LEU A 39 1.00 -8.31 -9.48
C LEU A 39 1.81 -9.25 -8.58
N ALA A 40 2.68 -8.70 -7.74
CA ALA A 40 3.47 -9.46 -6.79
C ALA A 40 2.77 -9.60 -5.44
N GLY A 41 2.07 -8.55 -4.98
CA GLY A 41 1.38 -8.61 -3.71
C GLY A 41 0.48 -7.42 -3.44
N VAL A 42 -0.33 -7.56 -2.39
CA VAL A 42 -1.19 -6.50 -1.84
C VAL A 42 -1.07 -6.54 -0.33
N ILE A 43 -0.81 -5.40 0.28
CA ILE A 43 -0.60 -5.28 1.72
C ILE A 43 -1.45 -4.11 2.23
N ALA A 44 -2.28 -4.33 3.22
CA ALA A 44 -2.91 -3.24 3.97
C ALA A 44 -1.88 -2.61 4.90
N ILE A 45 -1.78 -1.30 4.89
CA ILE A 45 -0.82 -0.53 5.69
C ILE A 45 -1.53 0.62 6.41
N GLY A 46 -0.78 1.42 7.16
CA GLY A 46 -1.29 2.62 7.78
C GLY A 46 -2.17 2.38 9.01
N SER A 47 -2.91 3.41 9.39
CA SER A 47 -3.68 3.43 10.64
C SER A 47 -4.79 2.38 10.70
N TRP A 48 -5.43 2.09 9.57
CA TRP A 48 -6.47 1.07 9.51
C TRP A 48 -5.89 -0.34 9.79
N ALA A 49 -4.75 -0.67 9.19
CA ALA A 49 -4.06 -1.94 9.43
C ALA A 49 -3.62 -2.10 10.88
N ARG A 50 -3.27 -1.00 11.55
CA ARG A 50 -2.93 -0.98 12.98
C ARG A 50 -4.13 -1.02 13.92
N GLY A 51 -5.35 -0.98 13.40
CA GLY A 51 -6.56 -0.87 14.22
C GLY A 51 -6.74 0.50 14.90
N ARG A 52 -6.12 1.55 14.38
CA ARG A 52 -6.11 2.91 14.95
C ARG A 52 -6.72 3.95 14.03
N ALA A 53 -7.44 3.53 12.99
CA ALA A 53 -8.07 4.46 12.06
C ALA A 53 -9.17 5.27 12.74
N ALA A 54 -9.15 6.60 12.54
CA ALA A 54 -10.30 7.44 12.84
C ALA A 54 -11.46 7.09 11.88
N ALA A 55 -12.71 7.47 12.25
CA ALA A 55 -13.90 7.13 11.47
C ALA A 55 -13.83 7.58 10.00
N GLU A 56 -13.12 8.68 9.71
CA GLU A 56 -12.98 9.26 8.37
C GLU A 56 -11.64 8.97 7.71
N SER A 57 -10.79 8.17 8.33
CA SER A 57 -9.48 7.83 7.76
C SER A 57 -9.62 6.95 6.53
N ASP A 58 -8.79 7.22 5.52
CA ASP A 58 -8.66 6.33 4.36
C ASP A 58 -8.09 4.96 4.79
N ILE A 59 -8.32 3.97 3.95
CA ILE A 59 -7.69 2.67 4.09
C ILE A 59 -6.52 2.62 3.11
N ASP A 60 -5.31 2.68 3.64
CA ASP A 60 -4.10 2.64 2.82
C ASP A 60 -3.75 1.21 2.42
N VAL A 61 -3.49 1.01 1.15
CA VAL A 61 -3.04 -0.29 0.61
C VAL A 61 -1.79 -0.11 -0.23
N LEU A 62 -0.83 -0.99 -0.03
CA LEU A 62 0.37 -1.08 -0.86
C LEU A 62 0.18 -2.17 -1.90
N ILE A 63 0.20 -1.78 -3.17
CA ILE A 63 0.13 -2.69 -4.31
C ILE A 63 1.54 -2.84 -4.85
N VAL A 64 2.06 -4.06 -4.74
CA VAL A 64 3.42 -4.39 -5.14
C VAL A 64 3.39 -5.07 -6.49
N VAL A 65 4.18 -4.56 -7.41
CA VAL A 65 4.27 -5.02 -8.80
C VAL A 65 5.71 -5.38 -9.18
N ASP A 66 5.85 -6.13 -10.27
CA ASP A 66 7.17 -6.46 -10.81
C ASP A 66 7.95 -5.21 -11.24
N PRO A 67 9.29 -5.26 -11.21
CA PRO A 67 10.13 -4.10 -11.52
C PRO A 67 9.98 -3.53 -12.93
N ASP A 68 9.45 -4.30 -13.87
CA ASP A 68 9.22 -3.87 -15.26
C ASP A 68 7.95 -3.03 -15.43
N VAL A 69 7.09 -2.96 -14.42
CA VAL A 69 5.90 -2.10 -14.44
C VAL A 69 6.32 -0.66 -14.19
N LEU A 70 5.88 0.25 -15.08
CA LEU A 70 6.18 1.67 -14.93
C LEU A 70 5.22 2.32 -13.92
N LEU A 71 5.78 2.80 -12.81
CA LEU A 71 5.03 3.50 -11.77
C LEU A 71 4.93 4.99 -12.13
N ARG A 72 3.96 5.34 -12.98
CA ARG A 72 3.70 6.72 -13.44
C ARG A 72 2.41 7.27 -12.85
N ARG A 73 2.24 8.58 -12.95
CA ARG A 73 1.00 9.27 -12.54
C ARG A 73 -0.27 8.67 -13.14
N ASP A 74 -0.18 8.17 -14.37
CA ASP A 74 -1.33 7.59 -15.07
C ASP A 74 -1.87 6.35 -14.35
N LEU A 75 -1.02 5.62 -13.66
CA LEU A 75 -1.41 4.47 -12.85
C LEU A 75 -2.31 4.90 -11.68
N TYR A 76 -1.91 5.95 -10.96
CA TYR A 76 -2.72 6.53 -9.88
C TYR A 76 -4.04 7.08 -10.42
N ARG A 77 -4.02 7.76 -11.57
CA ARG A 77 -5.24 8.24 -12.23
C ARG A 77 -6.17 7.09 -12.62
N THR A 78 -5.63 6.00 -13.15
CA THR A 78 -6.42 4.81 -13.51
C THR A 78 -7.09 4.22 -12.28
N TRP A 79 -6.38 4.14 -11.16
CA TRP A 79 -6.97 3.70 -9.90
C TRP A 79 -8.08 4.65 -9.42
N ASP A 80 -7.83 5.95 -9.48
CA ASP A 80 -8.74 6.99 -8.98
C ASP A 80 -9.97 7.23 -9.88
N GLN A 81 -9.95 6.76 -11.14
CA GLN A 81 -11.11 6.85 -12.04
C GLN A 81 -12.34 6.09 -11.54
N GLU A 82 -12.12 4.98 -10.86
CA GLU A 82 -13.16 4.18 -10.22
C GLU A 82 -12.81 3.99 -8.75
N PRO A 83 -13.07 4.98 -7.89
CA PRO A 83 -12.70 4.90 -6.49
C PRO A 83 -13.29 3.67 -5.81
N LEU A 84 -12.47 2.95 -5.07
CA LEU A 84 -12.94 1.91 -4.17
C LEU A 84 -13.19 2.48 -2.79
N ALA A 85 -14.25 1.99 -2.15
CA ALA A 85 -14.52 2.29 -0.75
C ALA A 85 -15.01 1.03 -0.03
N PHE A 86 -14.79 1.03 1.26
CA PHE A 86 -15.28 0.00 2.15
C PHE A 86 -15.78 0.65 3.44
N GLU A 87 -17.03 0.38 3.81
CA GLU A 87 -17.69 0.95 5.00
C GLU A 87 -17.55 2.49 5.07
N GLY A 88 -17.75 3.16 3.93
CA GLY A 88 -17.67 4.62 3.83
C GLY A 88 -16.25 5.20 3.81
N ARG A 89 -15.21 4.38 3.83
CA ARG A 89 -13.81 4.80 3.76
C ARG A 89 -13.25 4.59 2.36
N VAL A 90 -12.55 5.59 1.86
CA VAL A 90 -11.86 5.49 0.57
C VAL A 90 -10.65 4.57 0.72
N ILE A 91 -10.41 3.71 -0.27
CA ILE A 91 -9.22 2.88 -0.36
C ILE A 91 -8.17 3.63 -1.18
N ASP A 92 -7.11 4.05 -0.50
CA ASP A 92 -6.01 4.82 -1.08
C ASP A 92 -4.85 3.89 -1.44
N ALA A 93 -4.56 3.78 -2.73
CA ALA A 93 -3.54 2.89 -3.23
C ALA A 93 -2.17 3.57 -3.33
N HIS A 94 -1.18 2.91 -2.78
CA HIS A 94 0.23 3.20 -2.97
C HIS A 94 0.83 2.09 -3.84
N PHE A 95 1.70 2.44 -4.77
CA PHE A 95 2.32 1.46 -5.68
C PHE A 95 3.83 1.41 -5.42
N ALA A 96 4.38 0.22 -5.37
CA ALA A 96 5.81 -0.01 -5.25
C ALA A 96 6.25 -1.21 -6.07
N HIS A 97 7.51 -1.23 -6.47
CA HIS A 97 8.12 -2.42 -7.05
C HIS A 97 8.42 -3.46 -6.00
N LEU A 98 8.37 -4.73 -6.40
CA LEU A 98 8.87 -5.82 -5.57
C LEU A 98 10.33 -5.56 -5.24
N LEU A 99 10.65 -5.54 -3.96
CA LEU A 99 11.98 -5.29 -3.47
C LEU A 99 12.91 -6.48 -3.84
N ALA A 100 14.05 -6.18 -4.44
CA ALA A 100 15.05 -7.19 -4.71
C ALA A 100 15.69 -7.70 -3.41
N PRO A 101 16.12 -8.98 -3.34
CA PRO A 101 16.86 -9.48 -2.20
C PRO A 101 18.09 -8.62 -1.89
N GLY A 102 18.25 -8.19 -0.65
CA GLY A 102 19.36 -7.35 -0.21
C GLY A 102 19.31 -5.89 -0.63
N ALA A 103 18.28 -5.46 -1.37
CA ALA A 103 18.12 -4.07 -1.71
C ALA A 103 17.71 -3.22 -0.49
N GLN A 104 18.12 -1.96 -0.50
CA GLN A 104 17.70 -1.00 0.54
C GLN A 104 16.20 -0.72 0.40
N PRO A 105 15.37 -1.02 1.41
CA PRO A 105 13.95 -0.77 1.34
C PRO A 105 13.65 0.72 1.51
N GLY A 106 12.65 1.22 0.78
CA GLY A 106 12.07 2.52 1.04
C GLY A 106 11.18 2.52 2.29
N ALA A 107 10.74 3.70 2.71
CA ALA A 107 9.93 3.87 3.93
C ALA A 107 8.65 3.03 3.93
N VAL A 108 7.96 2.92 2.80
CA VAL A 108 6.72 2.15 2.69
C VAL A 108 6.92 0.66 2.98
N TRP A 109 8.04 0.09 2.58
CA TRP A 109 8.40 -1.30 2.89
C TRP A 109 8.68 -1.50 4.38
N CYS A 110 9.33 -0.52 5.01
CA CYS A 110 9.58 -0.54 6.44
C CYS A 110 8.28 -0.48 7.25
N GLU A 111 7.38 0.41 6.87
CA GLU A 111 6.05 0.50 7.51
C GLU A 111 5.24 -0.79 7.29
N ALA A 112 5.26 -1.36 6.09
CA ALA A 112 4.61 -2.63 5.80
C ALA A 112 5.20 -3.80 6.61
N ALA A 113 6.50 -3.79 6.85
CA ALA A 113 7.17 -4.83 7.64
C ALA A 113 6.77 -4.80 9.11
N LEU A 114 6.48 -3.63 9.66
CA LEU A 114 6.07 -3.48 11.07
C LEU A 114 4.60 -3.86 11.29
N ASP A 115 3.71 -3.29 10.50
CA ASP A 115 2.27 -3.31 10.78
C ASP A 115 1.41 -3.82 9.63
N GLY A 116 2.01 -4.13 8.46
CA GLY A 116 1.27 -4.53 7.28
C GLY A 116 0.54 -5.85 7.42
N ILE A 117 -0.65 -5.93 6.82
CA ILE A 117 -1.45 -7.15 6.71
C ILE A 117 -1.40 -7.60 5.25
N VAL A 118 -0.78 -8.74 4.99
CA VAL A 118 -0.63 -9.28 3.63
C VAL A 118 -1.96 -9.87 3.16
N TRP A 119 -2.52 -9.31 2.08
CA TRP A 119 -3.76 -9.80 1.49
C TRP A 119 -3.54 -10.69 0.27
N HIS A 120 -2.48 -10.44 -0.46
CA HIS A 120 -2.06 -11.27 -1.59
C HIS A 120 -0.55 -11.35 -1.63
N ASP A 121 -0.02 -12.53 -1.87
CA ASP A 121 1.41 -12.79 -1.96
C ASP A 121 1.66 -13.85 -3.04
N ARG A 122 2.24 -13.41 -4.15
CA ARG A 122 2.59 -14.31 -5.24
C ARG A 122 3.79 -15.16 -4.84
N GLN A 123 3.55 -16.44 -4.62
CA GLN A 123 4.59 -17.44 -4.31
C GLN A 123 5.47 -17.11 -3.09
N GLY A 124 4.94 -16.38 -2.12
CA GLY A 124 5.69 -16.03 -0.90
C GLY A 124 6.75 -14.92 -1.08
N ALA A 125 6.77 -14.25 -2.22
CA ALA A 125 7.76 -13.20 -2.51
C ALA A 125 7.64 -12.01 -1.55
N ILE A 126 6.42 -11.62 -1.20
CA ILE A 126 6.17 -10.52 -0.23
C ILE A 126 6.63 -10.94 1.16
N ALA A 127 6.22 -12.10 1.63
CA ALA A 127 6.60 -12.60 2.96
C ALA A 127 8.12 -12.68 3.12
N ALA A 128 8.84 -13.15 2.11
CA ALA A 128 10.30 -13.22 2.12
C ALA A 128 10.92 -11.82 2.26
N ARG A 129 10.44 -10.84 1.52
CA ARG A 129 10.97 -9.46 1.59
C ARG A 129 10.64 -8.79 2.93
N LEU A 130 9.45 -9.01 3.46
CA LEU A 130 9.08 -8.46 4.77
C LEU A 130 9.95 -9.04 5.90
N VAL A 131 10.30 -10.32 5.82
CA VAL A 131 11.24 -10.96 6.76
C VAL A 131 12.61 -10.30 6.69
N ASP A 132 13.15 -10.08 5.50
CA ASP A 132 14.43 -9.39 5.31
C ASP A 132 14.43 -7.98 5.90
N VAL A 133 13.36 -7.22 5.67
CA VAL A 133 13.20 -5.86 6.21
C VAL A 133 13.10 -5.89 7.74
N ARG A 134 12.32 -6.81 8.31
CA ARG A 134 12.21 -6.97 9.78
C ARG A 134 13.55 -7.31 10.42
N HIS A 135 14.35 -8.17 9.79
CA HIS A 135 15.71 -8.48 10.25
C HIS A 135 16.59 -7.25 10.22
N ALA A 136 16.56 -6.46 9.15
CA ALA A 136 17.32 -5.22 9.05
C ALA A 136 16.94 -4.20 10.12
N ILE A 137 15.67 -4.10 10.47
CA ILE A 137 15.19 -3.26 11.58
C ILE A 137 15.68 -3.80 12.93
N ALA A 138 15.53 -5.10 13.18
CA ALA A 138 15.93 -5.73 14.43
C ALA A 138 17.44 -5.65 14.68
N GLU A 139 18.25 -5.72 13.62
CA GLU A 139 19.71 -5.60 13.69
C GLU A 139 20.20 -4.15 13.72
N GLY A 140 19.31 -3.17 13.70
CA GLY A 140 19.66 -1.75 13.72
C GLY A 140 20.22 -1.21 12.40
N ARG A 141 20.14 -1.96 11.31
CA ARG A 141 20.54 -1.50 9.97
C ARG A 141 19.58 -0.48 9.38
N LEU A 142 18.33 -0.50 9.83
CA LEU A 142 17.28 0.45 9.50
C LEU A 142 16.75 1.04 10.80
N VAL A 143 16.76 2.37 10.90
CA VAL A 143 16.33 3.08 12.10
C VAL A 143 15.18 4.03 11.76
N ARG A 144 14.09 3.94 12.52
CA ARG A 144 12.95 4.84 12.41
C ARG A 144 13.19 6.09 13.24
N GLY A 145 13.04 7.24 12.62
CA GLY A 145 13.02 8.54 13.29
C GLY A 145 11.69 9.26 13.05
N PHE A 146 11.54 10.42 13.66
CA PHE A 146 10.36 11.27 13.49
C PHE A 146 10.78 12.71 13.24
N VAL A 147 10.14 13.35 12.27
CA VAL A 147 10.24 14.78 12.01
C VAL A 147 8.84 15.35 11.95
N HIS A 148 8.54 16.31 12.79
CA HIS A 148 7.20 16.91 12.92
C HIS A 148 6.08 15.85 13.08
N GLY A 149 6.35 14.77 13.85
CA GLY A 149 5.40 13.69 14.07
C GLY A 149 5.28 12.70 12.91
N GLN A 150 6.00 12.91 11.79
CA GLN A 150 6.01 12.00 10.66
C GLN A 150 7.19 11.03 10.74
N PRO A 151 6.97 9.73 10.53
CA PRO A 151 8.04 8.75 10.55
C PRO A 151 8.93 8.90 9.30
N TYR A 152 10.21 8.72 9.50
CA TYR A 152 11.17 8.54 8.42
C TYR A 152 12.13 7.41 8.76
N TRP A 153 12.74 6.83 7.73
CA TRP A 153 13.67 5.72 7.88
C TRP A 153 15.03 6.08 7.30
N LYS A 154 16.08 5.69 8.02
CA LYS A 154 17.45 5.82 7.53
C LYS A 154 18.20 4.52 7.75
N GLY A 155 19.14 4.23 6.86
CA GLY A 155 20.15 3.20 7.11
C GLY A 155 21.04 3.61 8.28
N ALA A 156 21.32 2.69 9.17
CA ALA A 156 22.37 2.89 10.14
C ALA A 156 23.73 2.87 9.42
N ALA A 157 24.58 3.83 9.75
CA ALA A 157 25.93 3.85 9.25
C ALA A 157 26.76 2.70 9.86
#